data_9ca3eae919bcdba200bf85636214430f
#
_entry.id   9ca3eae919bcdba200bf85636214430f
#
_cell.length_a   1.000
_cell.length_b   1.000
_cell.length_c   1.000
_cell.angle_alpha   90.00
_cell.angle_beta   90.00
_cell.angle_gamma   90.00
#
_symmetry.space_group_name_H-M   'P 1'
#
loop_
_entity.id
_entity.type
_entity.pdbx_description
1 polymer ?
#
loop_
_entity_poly.entity_id
_entity_poly.type
_entity_poly.pdbx_seq_one_letter_code
_entity_poly.pdbx_strand_id
1 'polypeptide(L)'
;MGNLKVHSVHVLTLTYETELFTINERAFADVKDIFQSVLTTAELLGATCYTMHGRARIKKSVNYDDFVKIGKRLDKLCDIAENYDVNISLETVEWALYNAPGYFKKVKEYAPRLKGTLDIKQCRLSGFDYRDYIADMGENIKTLHLSDVDENGKIKLPGKGTFDFETLFRRLNDSGSDPTALIEVYKDDYDDIGEIKNSLDYLREIQYKIK
;
A
#
# COMPACT_ATOMS: atom_id res chain seq x y z
N MET A 1 -0.61 1.38 -29.61
CA MET A 1 -0.64 1.04 -28.16
C MET A 1 -1.08 2.27 -27.41
N GLY A 2 -2.17 2.22 -26.63
CA GLY A 2 -2.64 3.37 -25.87
C GLY A 2 -1.59 3.80 -24.83
N ASN A 3 -1.57 5.09 -24.47
CA ASN A 3 -0.72 5.64 -23.41
C ASN A 3 -1.15 5.10 -22.05
N LEU A 4 -0.71 3.87 -21.71
CA LEU A 4 -0.86 3.33 -20.36
C LEU A 4 0.06 4.12 -19.43
N LYS A 5 -0.53 4.68 -18.37
CA LYS A 5 0.23 5.31 -17.30
C LYS A 5 0.43 4.29 -16.19
N VAL A 6 1.67 4.10 -15.77
CA VAL A 6 2.00 3.26 -14.60
C VAL A 6 2.04 4.17 -13.38
N HIS A 7 1.23 3.87 -12.38
CA HIS A 7 1.21 4.63 -11.12
C HIS A 7 2.26 4.11 -10.14
N SER A 8 2.27 2.81 -9.94
CA SER A 8 3.14 2.17 -8.96
C SER A 8 3.74 0.88 -9.47
N VAL A 9 4.88 0.52 -8.90
CA VAL A 9 5.44 -0.83 -8.94
C VAL A 9 5.26 -1.49 -7.59
N HIS A 10 5.06 -2.79 -7.60
CA HIS A 10 4.88 -3.61 -6.40
C HIS A 10 5.62 -4.92 -6.57
N VAL A 11 6.53 -5.24 -5.64
CA VAL A 11 7.36 -6.43 -5.73
C VAL A 11 6.77 -7.54 -4.89
N LEU A 12 6.55 -8.70 -5.50
CA LEU A 12 5.87 -9.84 -4.89
C LEU A 12 6.75 -10.71 -3.97
N THR A 13 8.05 -10.44 -3.86
CA THR A 13 8.98 -11.27 -3.08
C THR A 13 9.12 -10.79 -1.64
N LEU A 14 8.47 -11.47 -0.72
CA LEU A 14 8.50 -11.20 0.72
C LEU A 14 9.91 -11.20 1.33
N THR A 15 10.79 -12.08 0.84
CA THR A 15 12.18 -12.22 1.34
C THR A 15 13.01 -10.99 1.04
N TYR A 16 12.90 -10.45 -0.16
CA TYR A 16 13.65 -9.27 -0.60
C TYR A 16 13.37 -8.05 0.29
N GLU A 17 12.10 -7.69 0.49
CA GLU A 17 11.76 -6.51 1.28
C GLU A 17 12.17 -6.63 2.75
N THR A 18 12.04 -7.82 3.33
CA THR A 18 12.48 -8.08 4.70
C THR A 18 13.98 -7.85 4.87
N GLU A 19 14.79 -8.24 3.88
CA GLU A 19 16.25 -8.04 3.90
C GLU A 19 16.66 -6.57 3.80
N LEU A 20 15.83 -5.68 3.26
CA LEU A 20 16.07 -4.24 3.32
C LEU A 20 16.13 -3.69 4.76
N PHE A 21 15.62 -4.44 5.74
CA PHE A 21 15.67 -4.08 7.16
C PHE A 21 16.77 -4.82 7.93
N THR A 22 17.66 -5.54 7.26
CA THR A 22 18.80 -6.20 7.89
C THR A 22 19.73 -5.20 8.58
N ILE A 23 20.36 -5.62 9.69
CA ILE A 23 21.39 -4.85 10.39
C ILE A 23 22.79 -5.14 9.84
N ASN A 24 22.93 -6.19 9.03
CA ASN A 24 24.21 -6.56 8.40
C ASN A 24 24.44 -5.66 7.19
N GLU A 25 25.46 -4.81 7.25
CA GLU A 25 25.75 -3.83 6.21
C GLU A 25 26.12 -4.46 4.85
N ARG A 26 26.78 -5.63 4.85
CA ARG A 26 27.07 -6.35 3.60
C ARG A 26 25.79 -6.88 2.96
N ALA A 27 24.94 -7.55 3.73
CA ALA A 27 23.65 -8.03 3.24
C ALA A 27 22.76 -6.88 2.79
N PHE A 28 22.82 -5.73 3.51
CA PHE A 28 22.11 -4.53 3.07
C PHE A 28 22.66 -3.99 1.75
N ALA A 29 23.96 -4.01 1.51
CA ALA A 29 24.54 -3.59 0.25
C ALA A 29 24.03 -4.44 -0.92
N ASP A 30 24.02 -5.76 -0.76
CA ASP A 30 23.57 -6.71 -1.79
C ASP A 30 22.07 -6.49 -2.13
N VAL A 31 21.21 -6.36 -1.10
CA VAL A 31 19.76 -6.16 -1.32
C VAL A 31 19.44 -4.75 -1.82
N LYS A 32 20.25 -3.76 -1.48
CA LYS A 32 20.13 -2.39 -2.00
C LYS A 32 20.29 -2.35 -3.52
N ASP A 33 21.21 -3.13 -4.09
CA ASP A 33 21.41 -3.19 -5.55
C ASP A 33 20.15 -3.74 -6.25
N ILE A 34 19.48 -4.73 -5.65
CA ILE A 34 18.19 -5.23 -6.13
C ILE A 34 17.14 -4.11 -6.04
N PHE A 35 17.08 -3.42 -4.91
CA PHE A 35 16.13 -2.31 -4.70
C PHE A 35 16.32 -1.20 -5.75
N GLN A 36 17.55 -0.81 -6.02
CA GLN A 36 17.87 0.19 -7.05
C GLN A 36 17.47 -0.29 -8.46
N SER A 37 17.62 -1.58 -8.77
CA SER A 37 17.15 -2.15 -10.04
C SER A 37 15.64 -2.07 -10.19
N VAL A 38 14.88 -2.27 -9.09
CA VAL A 38 13.42 -2.09 -9.08
C VAL A 38 13.06 -0.62 -9.28
N LEU A 39 13.77 0.31 -8.61
CA LEU A 39 13.53 1.75 -8.76
C LEU A 39 13.86 2.24 -10.18
N THR A 40 14.95 1.76 -10.79
CA THR A 40 15.27 2.03 -12.20
C THR A 40 14.12 1.56 -13.11
N THR A 41 13.56 0.40 -12.84
CA THR A 41 12.40 -0.09 -13.61
C THR A 41 11.18 0.80 -13.40
N ALA A 42 10.91 1.26 -12.18
CA ALA A 42 9.83 2.19 -11.88
C ALA A 42 10.01 3.52 -12.66
N GLU A 43 11.19 4.10 -12.62
CA GLU A 43 11.54 5.31 -13.36
C GLU A 43 11.32 5.15 -14.87
N LEU A 44 11.83 4.06 -15.47
CA LEU A 44 11.67 3.76 -16.90
C LEU A 44 10.20 3.59 -17.30
N LEU A 45 9.35 3.10 -16.39
CA LEU A 45 7.91 2.97 -16.61
C LEU A 45 7.15 4.28 -16.33
N GLY A 46 7.80 5.30 -15.79
CA GLY A 46 7.18 6.54 -15.35
C GLY A 46 6.32 6.37 -14.10
N ALA A 47 6.55 5.30 -13.31
CA ALA A 47 5.86 5.09 -12.03
C ALA A 47 6.42 6.04 -10.98
N THR A 48 5.54 6.64 -10.18
CA THR A 48 5.91 7.60 -9.13
C THR A 48 5.83 7.01 -7.72
N CYS A 49 5.50 5.73 -7.62
CA CYS A 49 5.27 5.05 -6.34
C CYS A 49 5.84 3.63 -6.37
N TYR A 50 6.51 3.24 -5.29
CA TYR A 50 6.85 1.87 -4.98
C TYR A 50 6.04 1.44 -3.75
N THR A 51 5.08 0.54 -3.96
CA THR A 51 4.31 -0.05 -2.86
C THR A 51 5.15 -1.14 -2.19
N MET A 52 5.36 -1.00 -0.89
CA MET A 52 6.22 -1.85 -0.09
C MET A 52 5.43 -2.44 1.07
N HIS A 53 5.51 -3.78 1.26
CA HIS A 53 4.96 -4.42 2.46
C HIS A 53 5.82 -4.13 3.71
N GLY A 54 7.10 -3.85 3.50
CA GLY A 54 8.07 -3.66 4.55
C GLY A 54 8.52 -5.00 5.18
N ARG A 55 8.79 -4.98 6.49
CA ARG A 55 9.30 -6.15 7.19
C ARG A 55 8.19 -7.09 7.61
N ALA A 56 8.31 -8.38 7.26
CA ALA A 56 7.43 -9.42 7.76
C ALA A 56 7.56 -9.61 9.29
N ARG A 57 6.45 -9.95 9.95
CA ARG A 57 6.46 -10.35 11.36
C ARG A 57 6.95 -11.78 11.50
N ILE A 58 8.00 -11.98 12.31
CA ILE A 58 8.53 -13.32 12.58
C ILE A 58 7.71 -14.02 13.67
N LYS A 59 7.07 -13.26 14.58
CA LYS A 59 6.22 -13.75 15.68
C LYS A 59 4.98 -12.88 15.84
N LYS A 60 3.88 -13.46 16.32
CA LYS A 60 2.62 -12.73 16.60
C LYS A 60 2.78 -11.60 17.62
N SER A 61 3.70 -11.76 18.59
CA SER A 61 4.08 -10.69 19.53
C SER A 61 5.30 -9.95 18.96
N VAL A 62 5.08 -8.83 18.32
CA VAL A 62 6.15 -7.93 17.91
C VAL A 62 6.32 -6.90 19.02
N ASN A 63 7.56 -6.75 19.53
CA ASN A 63 7.92 -5.53 20.22
C ASN A 63 7.89 -4.41 19.17
N TYR A 64 6.83 -3.61 19.21
CA TYR A 64 6.69 -2.38 18.41
C TYR A 64 7.69 -1.29 18.84
N ASP A 65 8.56 -1.59 19.80
CA ASP A 65 9.47 -0.64 20.45
C ASP A 65 10.60 -0.15 19.56
N ASP A 66 10.71 -0.65 18.33
CA ASP A 66 11.81 -0.28 17.43
C ASP A 66 11.41 0.68 16.28
N PHE A 67 10.39 1.54 16.50
CA PHE A 67 9.95 2.55 15.53
C PHE A 67 11.10 3.45 15.07
N VAL A 68 12.04 3.75 15.96
CA VAL A 68 13.21 4.59 15.65
C VAL A 68 14.08 3.93 14.59
N LYS A 69 14.43 2.65 14.77
CA LYS A 69 15.28 1.93 13.80
C LYS A 69 14.55 1.70 12.48
N ILE A 70 13.28 1.30 12.55
CA ILE A 70 12.48 1.04 11.35
C ILE A 70 12.26 2.35 10.60
N GLY A 71 11.89 3.42 11.28
CA GLY A 71 11.68 4.73 10.67
C GLY A 71 12.96 5.26 10.02
N LYS A 72 14.13 5.19 10.70
CA LYS A 72 15.42 5.58 10.10
C LYS A 72 15.79 4.72 8.89
N ARG A 73 15.43 3.44 8.89
CA ARG A 73 15.66 2.57 7.73
C ARG A 73 14.73 2.97 6.58
N LEU A 74 13.47 3.21 6.84
CA LEU A 74 12.52 3.71 5.84
C LEU A 74 12.95 5.06 5.27
N ASP A 75 13.46 5.97 6.10
CA ASP A 75 13.99 7.25 5.64
C ASP A 75 15.18 7.08 4.68
N LYS A 76 16.13 6.18 5.03
CA LYS A 76 17.23 5.82 4.13
C LYS A 76 16.75 5.22 2.80
N LEU A 77 15.68 4.43 2.81
CA LEU A 77 15.08 3.90 1.59
C LEU A 77 14.38 5.00 0.78
N CYS A 78 13.73 5.94 1.45
CA CYS A 78 13.15 7.14 0.80
C CYS A 78 14.25 8.00 0.14
N ASP A 79 15.40 8.20 0.80
CA ASP A 79 16.55 8.90 0.22
C ASP A 79 17.05 8.25 -1.08
N ILE A 80 17.10 6.91 -1.08
CA ILE A 80 17.52 6.17 -2.29
C ILE A 80 16.48 6.33 -3.40
N ALA A 81 15.18 6.19 -3.07
CA ALA A 81 14.08 6.23 -4.04
C ALA A 81 13.88 7.63 -4.66
N GLU A 82 14.20 8.69 -3.91
CA GLU A 82 14.12 10.07 -4.39
C GLU A 82 15.01 10.33 -5.61
N ASN A 83 16.16 9.64 -5.73
CA ASN A 83 17.04 9.74 -6.90
C ASN A 83 16.41 9.19 -8.21
N TYR A 84 15.25 8.53 -8.10
CA TYR A 84 14.49 7.93 -9.20
C TYR A 84 13.10 8.58 -9.36
N ASP A 85 12.85 9.68 -8.67
CA ASP A 85 11.53 10.34 -8.60
C ASP A 85 10.39 9.40 -8.11
N VAL A 86 10.72 8.41 -7.27
CA VAL A 86 9.79 7.40 -6.75
C VAL A 86 9.56 7.58 -5.26
N ASN A 87 8.30 7.62 -4.84
CA ASN A 87 7.92 7.62 -3.42
C ASN A 87 7.85 6.19 -2.88
N ILE A 88 8.35 5.96 -1.69
CA ILE A 88 8.08 4.73 -0.94
C ILE A 88 6.71 4.85 -0.27
N SER A 89 5.85 3.88 -0.53
CA SER A 89 4.50 3.79 0.02
C SER A 89 4.35 2.51 0.82
N LEU A 90 4.33 2.63 2.15
CA LEU A 90 4.23 1.48 3.05
C LEU A 90 2.79 0.99 3.12
N GLU A 91 2.58 -0.28 2.81
CA GLU A 91 1.26 -0.89 2.76
C GLU A 91 0.81 -1.44 4.11
N THR A 92 -0.49 -1.29 4.39
CA THR A 92 -1.15 -1.99 5.50
C THR A 92 -1.29 -3.48 5.15
N VAL A 93 -0.58 -4.36 5.86
CA VAL A 93 -0.58 -5.80 5.57
C VAL A 93 -0.64 -6.63 6.84
N GLU A 94 -1.57 -7.59 6.91
CA GLU A 94 -1.84 -8.41 8.10
C GLU A 94 -0.58 -9.10 8.66
N TRP A 95 0.27 -9.66 7.80
CA TRP A 95 1.48 -10.41 8.19
C TRP A 95 2.72 -9.52 8.34
N ALA A 96 2.68 -8.25 7.95
CA ALA A 96 3.79 -7.32 8.06
C ALA A 96 3.80 -6.56 9.41
N LEU A 97 4.84 -5.76 9.64
CA LEU A 97 4.90 -4.91 10.84
C LEU A 97 3.81 -3.86 10.86
N TYR A 98 3.44 -3.30 9.71
CA TYR A 98 2.34 -2.36 9.60
C TYR A 98 1.01 -3.09 9.43
N ASN A 99 0.54 -3.71 10.50
CA ASN A 99 -0.75 -4.41 10.54
C ASN A 99 -1.75 -3.81 11.52
N ALA A 100 -1.43 -2.70 12.18
CA ALA A 100 -2.30 -2.04 13.13
C ALA A 100 -2.23 -0.52 13.00
N PRO A 101 -3.35 0.20 13.21
CA PRO A 101 -3.37 1.66 13.23
C PRO A 101 -2.43 2.24 14.30
N GLY A 102 -1.93 3.45 14.06
CA GLY A 102 -0.97 4.13 14.93
C GLY A 102 0.49 3.78 14.66
N TYR A 103 0.75 2.76 13.82
CA TYR A 103 2.12 2.39 13.44
C TYR A 103 2.72 3.43 12.47
N PHE A 104 1.94 3.84 11.46
CA PHE A 104 2.43 4.76 10.42
C PHE A 104 2.89 6.09 11.00
N LYS A 105 2.10 6.71 11.88
CA LYS A 105 2.47 7.97 12.55
C LYS A 105 3.81 7.87 13.27
N LYS A 106 4.04 6.77 13.98
CA LYS A 106 5.27 6.56 14.76
C LYS A 106 6.51 6.39 13.88
N VAL A 107 6.42 5.63 12.78
CA VAL A 107 7.57 5.49 11.86
C VAL A 107 7.80 6.75 11.05
N LYS A 108 6.73 7.48 10.73
CA LYS A 108 6.81 8.73 9.96
C LYS A 108 7.52 9.87 10.70
N GLU A 109 7.54 9.85 12.02
CA GLU A 109 8.37 10.78 12.82
C GLU A 109 9.86 10.71 12.42
N TYR A 110 10.32 9.56 11.95
CA TYR A 110 11.70 9.29 11.56
C TYR A 110 11.88 9.11 10.03
N ALA A 111 10.80 9.09 9.27
CA ALA A 111 10.77 8.97 7.82
C ALA A 111 9.72 9.95 7.24
N PRO A 112 9.98 11.26 7.25
CA PRO A 112 8.97 12.28 6.92
C PRO A 112 8.48 12.22 5.47
N ARG A 113 9.26 11.65 4.54
CA ARG A 113 8.87 11.48 3.13
C ARG A 113 8.05 10.22 2.86
N LEU A 114 7.96 9.30 3.83
CA LEU A 114 7.20 8.06 3.69
C LEU A 114 5.75 8.35 3.32
N LYS A 115 5.21 7.60 2.36
CA LYS A 115 3.80 7.58 1.99
C LYS A 115 3.17 6.26 2.42
N GLY A 116 1.85 6.18 2.37
CA GLY A 116 1.08 5.01 2.75
C GLY A 116 0.26 4.44 1.61
N THR A 117 0.19 3.13 1.55
CA THR A 117 -0.77 2.38 0.73
C THR A 117 -1.82 1.77 1.66
N LEU A 118 -3.07 2.15 1.46
CA LEU A 118 -4.19 1.59 2.22
C LEU A 118 -4.81 0.44 1.44
N ASP A 119 -4.69 -0.78 1.96
CA ASP A 119 -5.40 -1.95 1.44
C ASP A 119 -6.57 -2.30 2.37
N ILE A 120 -7.80 -2.12 1.88
CA ILE A 120 -9.01 -2.35 2.69
C ILE A 120 -9.24 -3.82 3.04
N LYS A 121 -8.79 -4.76 2.21
CA LYS A 121 -8.81 -6.20 2.50
C LYS A 121 -7.88 -6.51 3.66
N GLN A 122 -6.66 -5.98 3.62
CA GLN A 122 -5.64 -6.20 4.65
C GLN A 122 -6.03 -5.57 5.99
N CYS A 123 -6.67 -4.39 5.99
CA CYS A 123 -7.23 -3.80 7.21
C CYS A 123 -8.19 -4.77 7.90
N ARG A 124 -9.13 -5.34 7.13
CA ARG A 124 -10.09 -6.32 7.65
C ARG A 124 -9.42 -7.59 8.15
N LEU A 125 -8.45 -8.14 7.41
CA LEU A 125 -7.69 -9.33 7.83
C LEU A 125 -6.90 -9.08 9.11
N SER A 126 -6.42 -7.86 9.31
CA SER A 126 -5.76 -7.42 10.54
C SER A 126 -6.70 -7.25 11.72
N GLY A 127 -8.02 -7.27 11.50
CA GLY A 127 -9.04 -7.12 12.53
C GLY A 127 -9.34 -5.67 12.94
N PHE A 128 -8.93 -4.69 12.13
CA PHE A 128 -9.14 -3.27 12.39
C PHE A 128 -10.01 -2.61 11.30
N ASP A 129 -10.65 -1.52 11.66
CA ASP A 129 -11.41 -0.71 10.74
C ASP A 129 -10.48 0.12 9.84
N TYR A 130 -10.76 0.17 8.54
CA TYR A 130 -9.99 0.99 7.59
C TYR A 130 -9.99 2.48 7.94
N ARG A 131 -11.02 2.96 8.65
CA ARG A 131 -11.14 4.35 9.12
C ARG A 131 -10.04 4.72 10.10
N ASP A 132 -9.62 3.77 10.93
CA ASP A 132 -8.52 3.98 11.88
C ASP A 132 -7.18 4.12 11.15
N TYR A 133 -6.98 3.39 10.04
CA TYR A 133 -5.80 3.54 9.18
C TYR A 133 -5.81 4.85 8.39
N ILE A 134 -6.99 5.32 7.92
CA ILE A 134 -7.11 6.66 7.32
C ILE A 134 -6.70 7.72 8.34
N ALA A 135 -7.16 7.62 9.58
CA ALA A 135 -6.77 8.54 10.66
C ALA A 135 -5.27 8.44 11.01
N ASP A 136 -4.64 7.27 10.86
CA ASP A 136 -3.21 7.06 11.08
C ASP A 136 -2.35 7.68 9.96
N MET A 137 -2.71 7.47 8.69
CA MET A 137 -1.95 7.95 7.53
C MET A 137 -2.26 9.41 7.17
N GLY A 138 -3.50 9.88 7.38
CA GLY A 138 -3.96 11.23 6.99
C GLY A 138 -3.72 11.49 5.49
N GLU A 139 -3.25 12.67 5.16
CA GLU A 139 -2.94 13.12 3.79
C GLU A 139 -1.82 12.33 3.07
N ASN A 140 -1.20 11.39 3.77
CA ASN A 140 -0.06 10.65 3.22
C ASN A 140 -0.45 9.40 2.43
N ILE A 141 -1.74 9.07 2.32
CA ILE A 141 -2.19 7.94 1.52
C ILE A 141 -1.94 8.26 0.04
N LYS A 142 -1.02 7.52 -0.58
CA LYS A 142 -0.61 7.70 -1.98
C LYS A 142 -1.29 6.71 -2.91
N THR A 143 -1.54 5.50 -2.42
CA THR A 143 -2.15 4.40 -3.16
C THR A 143 -3.26 3.76 -2.33
N LEU A 144 -4.31 3.33 -3.00
CA LEU A 144 -5.46 2.66 -2.42
C LEU A 144 -5.70 1.33 -3.14
N HIS A 145 -5.63 0.21 -2.42
CA HIS A 145 -5.96 -1.10 -2.95
C HIS A 145 -7.42 -1.45 -2.59
N LEU A 146 -8.21 -1.69 -3.62
CA LEU A 146 -9.65 -1.90 -3.52
C LEU A 146 -10.05 -3.32 -3.87
N SER A 147 -10.77 -3.95 -2.98
CA SER A 147 -11.57 -5.13 -3.21
C SER A 147 -12.91 -4.99 -2.49
N ASP A 148 -13.87 -5.81 -2.83
CA ASP A 148 -15.14 -5.90 -2.10
C ASP A 148 -15.17 -7.19 -1.27
N VAL A 149 -16.22 -7.39 -0.50
CA VAL A 149 -16.42 -8.55 0.33
C VAL A 149 -17.90 -8.90 0.41
N ASP A 150 -18.24 -10.17 0.22
CA ASP A 150 -19.61 -10.63 0.40
C ASP A 150 -19.96 -10.89 1.87
N GLU A 151 -21.22 -11.22 2.15
CA GLU A 151 -21.75 -11.50 3.49
C GLU A 151 -21.02 -12.64 4.21
N ASN A 152 -20.39 -13.56 3.47
CA ASN A 152 -19.61 -14.68 3.99
C ASN A 152 -18.13 -14.32 4.20
N GLY A 153 -17.73 -13.09 3.88
CA GLY A 153 -16.35 -12.64 4.01
C GLY A 153 -15.44 -13.02 2.84
N LYS A 154 -16.00 -13.56 1.74
CA LYS A 154 -15.22 -13.85 0.54
C LYS A 154 -14.94 -12.58 -0.24
N ILE A 155 -13.70 -12.47 -0.75
CA ILE A 155 -13.28 -11.34 -1.58
C ILE A 155 -14.02 -11.35 -2.92
N LYS A 156 -14.40 -10.16 -3.35
CA LYS A 156 -15.14 -9.87 -4.58
C LYS A 156 -14.57 -8.65 -5.28
N LEU A 157 -14.91 -8.51 -6.53
CA LEU A 157 -14.73 -7.26 -7.26
C LEU A 157 -15.60 -6.14 -6.65
N PRO A 158 -15.12 -4.88 -6.63
CA PRO A 158 -15.92 -3.73 -6.20
C PRO A 158 -17.29 -3.66 -6.88
N GLY A 159 -18.36 -3.51 -6.05
CA GLY A 159 -19.75 -3.52 -6.49
C GLY A 159 -20.39 -4.92 -6.58
N LYS A 160 -19.65 -5.98 -6.22
CA LYS A 160 -20.17 -7.36 -6.14
C LYS A 160 -20.33 -7.86 -4.71
N GLY A 161 -20.06 -7.04 -3.73
CA GLY A 161 -20.19 -7.33 -2.30
C GLY A 161 -21.00 -6.27 -1.57
N THR A 162 -20.63 -6.01 -0.32
CA THR A 162 -21.38 -5.15 0.59
C THR A 162 -20.57 -3.97 1.12
N PHE A 163 -19.34 -3.76 0.61
CA PHE A 163 -18.48 -2.70 1.12
C PHE A 163 -18.97 -1.30 0.68
N ASP A 164 -18.99 -0.35 1.61
CA ASP A 164 -19.44 1.02 1.38
C ASP A 164 -18.29 1.89 0.84
N PHE A 165 -18.12 1.89 -0.48
CA PHE A 165 -17.11 2.70 -1.18
C PHE A 165 -17.41 4.21 -1.12
N GLU A 166 -18.68 4.61 -1.01
CA GLU A 166 -19.04 6.02 -0.92
C GLU A 166 -18.50 6.61 0.39
N THR A 167 -18.74 5.93 1.52
CA THR A 167 -18.20 6.34 2.81
C THR A 167 -16.66 6.34 2.79
N LEU A 168 -16.01 5.35 2.17
CA LEU A 168 -14.56 5.31 2.04
C LEU A 168 -14.03 6.57 1.32
N PHE A 169 -14.56 6.89 0.15
CA PHE A 169 -14.07 8.02 -0.64
C PHE A 169 -14.34 9.37 0.03
N ARG A 170 -15.50 9.54 0.70
CA ARG A 170 -15.77 10.74 1.52
C ARG A 170 -14.73 10.90 2.63
N ARG A 171 -14.41 9.82 3.33
CA ARG A 171 -13.40 9.83 4.40
C ARG A 171 -12.00 10.15 3.90
N LEU A 172 -11.62 9.67 2.72
CA LEU A 172 -10.35 10.02 2.10
C LEU A 172 -10.29 11.51 1.75
N ASN A 173 -11.36 12.06 1.16
CA ASN A 173 -11.47 13.49 0.90
C ASN A 173 -11.35 14.32 2.20
N ASP A 174 -12.05 13.93 3.26
CA ASP A 174 -12.01 14.61 4.57
C ASP A 174 -10.62 14.55 5.21
N SER A 175 -9.83 13.51 4.93
CA SER A 175 -8.45 13.38 5.40
C SER A 175 -7.43 14.21 4.63
N GLY A 176 -7.85 14.86 3.54
CA GLY A 176 -6.96 15.58 2.61
C GLY A 176 -6.17 14.67 1.67
N SER A 177 -6.54 13.38 1.57
CA SER A 177 -5.89 12.42 0.68
C SER A 177 -6.55 12.41 -0.70
N ASP A 178 -5.72 12.31 -1.74
CA ASP A 178 -6.14 12.07 -3.13
C ASP A 178 -5.31 10.90 -3.73
N PRO A 179 -5.51 9.67 -3.24
CA PRO A 179 -4.74 8.52 -3.68
C PRO A 179 -5.17 8.03 -5.06
N THR A 180 -4.22 7.50 -5.81
CA THR A 180 -4.56 6.66 -6.96
C THR A 180 -5.09 5.31 -6.46
N ALA A 181 -6.28 4.94 -6.89
CA ALA A 181 -6.91 3.67 -6.54
C ALA A 181 -6.65 2.61 -7.61
N LEU A 182 -6.41 1.39 -7.19
CA LEU A 182 -6.37 0.21 -8.04
C LEU A 182 -7.28 -0.89 -7.49
N ILE A 183 -7.85 -1.69 -8.37
CA ILE A 183 -8.61 -2.89 -8.00
C ILE A 183 -7.60 -4.02 -7.79
N GLU A 184 -7.57 -4.59 -6.57
CA GLU A 184 -6.68 -5.69 -6.22
C GLU A 184 -7.47 -6.91 -5.81
N VAL A 185 -7.57 -7.85 -6.73
CA VAL A 185 -8.27 -9.14 -6.57
C VAL A 185 -7.44 -10.26 -7.20
N TYR A 186 -7.68 -11.49 -6.78
CA TYR A 186 -7.06 -12.68 -7.37
C TYR A 186 -7.90 -13.23 -8.52
N LYS A 187 -7.28 -14.09 -9.34
CA LYS A 187 -7.97 -14.71 -10.49
C LYS A 187 -9.24 -15.45 -10.11
N ASP A 188 -9.31 -16.01 -8.91
CA ASP A 188 -10.47 -16.76 -8.41
C ASP A 188 -11.60 -15.86 -7.85
N ASP A 189 -11.41 -14.55 -7.85
CA ASP A 189 -12.40 -13.58 -7.35
C ASP A 189 -13.31 -13.05 -8.46
N TYR A 190 -13.06 -13.40 -9.73
CA TYR A 190 -13.87 -13.03 -10.91
C TYR A 190 -13.83 -14.12 -11.99
N ASP A 191 -14.87 -14.17 -12.80
CA ASP A 191 -15.00 -15.16 -13.88
C ASP A 191 -14.49 -14.61 -15.23
N ASP A 192 -14.85 -13.37 -15.55
CA ASP A 192 -14.51 -12.71 -16.81
C ASP A 192 -13.80 -11.38 -16.59
N ILE A 193 -12.79 -11.07 -17.41
CA ILE A 193 -12.01 -9.84 -17.32
C ILE A 193 -12.85 -8.58 -17.53
N GLY A 194 -13.98 -8.69 -18.25
CA GLY A 194 -14.94 -7.59 -18.44
C GLY A 194 -15.59 -7.15 -17.13
N GLU A 195 -15.66 -8.04 -16.12
CA GLU A 195 -16.19 -7.68 -14.80
C GLU A 195 -15.32 -6.65 -14.09
N ILE A 196 -14.00 -6.70 -14.32
CA ILE A 196 -13.05 -5.70 -13.76
C ILE A 196 -13.39 -4.31 -14.33
N LYS A 197 -13.72 -4.23 -15.62
CA LYS A 197 -14.17 -2.97 -16.22
C LYS A 197 -15.46 -2.46 -15.59
N ASN A 198 -16.44 -3.32 -15.37
CA ASN A 198 -17.70 -2.95 -14.73
C ASN A 198 -17.46 -2.43 -13.30
N SER A 199 -16.57 -3.05 -12.55
CA SER A 199 -16.18 -2.58 -11.21
C SER A 199 -15.48 -1.23 -11.24
N LEU A 200 -14.63 -0.99 -12.25
CA LEU A 200 -14.00 0.32 -12.42
C LEU A 200 -15.04 1.41 -12.74
N ASP A 201 -16.01 1.11 -13.62
CA ASP A 201 -17.07 2.04 -13.96
C ASP A 201 -17.97 2.34 -12.74
N TYR A 202 -18.30 1.32 -11.94
CA TYR A 202 -19.02 1.47 -10.66
C TYR A 202 -18.29 2.42 -9.68
N LEU A 203 -16.98 2.22 -9.47
CA LEU A 203 -16.20 3.08 -8.59
C LEU A 203 -16.13 4.53 -9.09
N ARG A 204 -16.02 4.73 -10.40
CA ARG A 204 -16.02 6.06 -11.03
C ARG A 204 -17.36 6.77 -10.86
N GLU A 205 -18.48 6.07 -10.96
CA GLU A 205 -19.80 6.64 -10.71
C GLU A 205 -19.94 7.15 -9.28
N ILE A 206 -19.43 6.40 -8.29
CA ILE A 206 -19.42 6.84 -6.89
C ILE A 206 -18.55 8.10 -6.74
N GLN A 207 -17.33 8.08 -7.27
CA GLN A 207 -16.44 9.24 -7.20
C GLN A 207 -17.06 10.50 -7.85
N TYR A 208 -17.77 10.33 -8.95
CA TYR A 208 -18.44 11.45 -9.63
C TYR A 208 -19.57 12.05 -8.77
N LYS A 209 -20.29 11.23 -8.01
CA LYS A 209 -21.40 11.68 -7.15
C LYS A 209 -20.95 12.43 -5.90
N ILE A 210 -19.71 12.21 -5.45
CA ILE A 210 -19.21 12.81 -4.20
C ILE A 210 -18.33 14.06 -4.43
N LYS A 211 -17.98 14.34 -5.67
CA LYS A 211 -17.30 15.60 -6.09
C LYS A 211 -18.30 16.72 -6.27
#